data_5e0c7c79817710ffa69f4bd6449aff36
#
_entry.id   5e0c7c79817710ffa69f4bd6449aff36
#
_cell.length_a   1.000
_cell.length_b   1.000
_cell.length_c   1.000
_cell.angle_alpha   90.00
_cell.angle_beta   90.00
_cell.angle_gamma   90.00
#
_symmetry.space_group_name_H-M   'P 1'
#
loop_
_entity.id
_entity.type
_entity.pdbx_description
1 polymer ?
#
loop_
_entity_poly.entity_id
_entity_poly.type
_entity_poly.pdbx_seq_one_letter_code
_entity_poly.pdbx_strand_id
1 'polypeptide(L)'
;MALVSVELARASQRIEIGEQDALVEFYLGAAEQVALDYLNRKVYSNLDELQAAVLAGDAGENPILVNGAIQAGILLIFGQLHSHRENVVVGVTAAELPQGARSLLRPNRIRPGV
;
A
#
# COMPACT_ATOMS: atom_id res chain seq x y z
N MET A 1 -11.25 -3.38 -0.62
CA MET A 1 -11.15 -2.03 -0.06
C MET A 1 -9.78 -1.44 -0.35
N ALA A 2 -9.75 -0.39 -1.13
CA ALA A 2 -8.48 0.19 -1.55
C ALA A 2 -8.07 1.33 -0.61
N LEU A 3 -6.81 1.33 -0.18
CA LEU A 3 -6.26 2.42 0.63
C LEU A 3 -5.87 3.61 -0.26
N VAL A 4 -5.64 3.36 -1.54
CA VAL A 4 -5.32 4.37 -2.55
C VAL A 4 -6.25 4.13 -3.73
N SER A 5 -6.84 5.19 -4.28
CA SER A 5 -7.74 5.04 -5.41
C SER A 5 -6.97 4.72 -6.70
N VAL A 6 -7.62 4.01 -7.62
CA VAL A 6 -7.04 3.69 -8.91
C VAL A 6 -6.76 4.98 -9.70
N GLU A 7 -7.65 5.95 -9.59
CA GLU A 7 -7.48 7.25 -10.26
C GLU A 7 -6.20 7.96 -9.79
N LEU A 8 -5.94 7.95 -8.48
CA LEU A 8 -4.74 8.57 -7.95
C LEU A 8 -3.48 7.82 -8.39
N ALA A 9 -3.54 6.48 -8.41
CA ALA A 9 -2.42 5.68 -8.88
C ALA A 9 -2.10 5.98 -10.34
N ARG A 10 -3.12 6.08 -11.19
CA ARG A 10 -2.93 6.44 -12.59
C ARG A 10 -2.30 7.82 -12.74
N ALA A 11 -2.82 8.78 -12.00
CA ALA A 11 -2.29 10.14 -12.05
C ALA A 11 -0.82 10.19 -11.63
N SER A 12 -0.44 9.39 -10.64
CA SER A 12 0.94 9.38 -10.14
C SER A 12 1.93 8.91 -11.19
N GLN A 13 1.50 8.07 -12.15
CA GLN A 13 2.35 7.54 -13.20
C GLN A 13 1.95 8.04 -14.59
N ARG A 14 1.03 8.99 -14.65
CA ARG A 14 0.52 9.55 -15.92
C ARG A 14 -0.05 8.49 -16.86
N ILE A 15 -0.77 7.54 -16.30
CA ILE A 15 -1.43 6.47 -17.08
C ILE A 15 -2.81 6.95 -17.47
N GLU A 16 -3.14 6.87 -18.77
CA GLU A 16 -4.44 7.30 -19.27
C GLU A 16 -5.54 6.35 -18.80
N ILE A 17 -6.76 6.91 -18.63
CA ILE A 17 -7.92 6.14 -18.24
C ILE A 17 -8.20 5.07 -19.29
N GLY A 18 -8.46 3.85 -18.85
CA GLY A 18 -8.73 2.72 -19.74
C GLY A 18 -7.49 1.98 -20.20
N GLU A 19 -6.31 2.57 -20.02
CA GLU A 19 -5.06 1.93 -20.41
C GLU A 19 -4.57 1.01 -19.30
N GLN A 20 -4.34 -0.27 -19.64
CA GLN A 20 -3.76 -1.26 -18.72
C GLN A 20 -4.51 -1.39 -17.38
N ASP A 21 -5.84 -1.27 -17.39
CA ASP A 21 -6.65 -1.27 -16.17
C ASP A 21 -6.36 -2.47 -15.26
N ALA A 22 -6.36 -3.68 -15.80
CA ALA A 22 -6.13 -4.88 -15.00
C ALA A 22 -4.73 -4.88 -14.40
N LEU A 23 -3.75 -4.41 -15.15
CA LEU A 23 -2.37 -4.36 -14.71
C LEU A 23 -2.19 -3.31 -13.60
N VAL A 24 -2.83 -2.14 -13.76
CA VAL A 24 -2.80 -1.08 -12.76
C VAL A 24 -3.40 -1.57 -11.45
N GLU A 25 -4.56 -2.20 -11.52
CA GLU A 25 -5.21 -2.72 -10.31
C GLU A 25 -4.36 -3.80 -9.63
N PHE A 26 -3.77 -4.69 -10.42
CA PHE A 26 -2.92 -5.75 -9.88
C PHE A 26 -1.71 -5.17 -9.15
N TYR A 27 -0.99 -4.25 -9.78
CA TYR A 27 0.21 -3.67 -9.15
C TYR A 27 -0.13 -2.77 -7.98
N LEU A 28 -1.28 -2.09 -8.03
CA LEU A 28 -1.72 -1.28 -6.89
C LEU A 28 -2.03 -2.17 -5.69
N GLY A 29 -2.73 -3.28 -5.90
CA GLY A 29 -2.98 -4.26 -4.84
C GLY A 29 -1.69 -4.83 -4.27
N ALA A 30 -0.74 -5.15 -5.14
CA ALA A 30 0.58 -5.65 -4.70
C ALA A 30 1.33 -4.59 -3.89
N ALA A 31 1.28 -3.33 -4.32
CA ALA A 31 1.92 -2.23 -3.60
C ALA A 31 1.32 -2.05 -2.21
N GLU A 32 -0.01 -2.13 -2.10
CA GLU A 32 -0.68 -2.04 -0.80
C GLU A 32 -0.25 -3.19 0.10
N GLN A 33 -0.19 -4.41 -0.43
CA GLN A 33 0.22 -5.56 0.37
C GLN A 33 1.66 -5.43 0.86
N VAL A 34 2.57 -4.99 0.00
CA VAL A 34 3.97 -4.77 0.40
C VAL A 34 4.05 -3.73 1.51
N ALA A 35 3.28 -2.64 1.38
CA ALA A 35 3.26 -1.61 2.41
C ALA A 35 2.72 -2.13 3.73
N LEU A 36 1.63 -2.91 3.70
CA LEU A 36 1.04 -3.49 4.91
C LEU A 36 1.98 -4.46 5.59
N ASP A 37 2.69 -5.28 4.80
CA ASP A 37 3.67 -6.22 5.35
C ASP A 37 4.81 -5.47 6.04
N TYR A 38 5.26 -4.38 5.45
CA TYR A 38 6.31 -3.56 6.05
C TYR A 38 5.83 -2.88 7.33
N LEU A 39 4.59 -2.36 7.34
CA LEU A 39 4.01 -1.69 8.50
C LEU A 39 3.75 -2.65 9.65
N ASN A 40 3.53 -3.94 9.36
CA ASN A 40 3.27 -4.98 10.35
C ASN A 40 2.04 -4.65 11.21
N ARG A 41 1.01 -4.09 10.58
CA ARG A 41 -0.26 -3.76 11.23
C ARG A 41 -1.35 -3.62 10.18
N LYS A 42 -2.61 -3.71 10.61
CA LYS A 42 -3.75 -3.51 9.71
C LYS A 42 -4.05 -2.02 9.58
N VAL A 43 -4.36 -1.62 8.36
CA VAL A 43 -4.70 -0.24 8.01
C VAL A 43 -6.08 -0.24 7.38
N TYR A 44 -6.94 0.65 7.81
CA TYR A 44 -8.31 0.76 7.31
C TYR A 44 -8.51 2.08 6.59
N SER A 45 -9.33 2.07 5.55
CA SER A 45 -9.52 3.26 4.72
C SER A 45 -10.39 4.31 5.41
N ASN A 46 -11.27 3.92 6.34
CA ASN A 46 -12.10 4.86 7.08
C ASN A 46 -12.46 4.29 8.46
N LEU A 47 -13.03 5.18 9.29
CA LEU A 47 -13.37 4.82 10.66
C LEU A 47 -14.46 3.74 10.74
N ASP A 48 -15.41 3.78 9.82
CA ASP A 48 -16.51 2.79 9.82
C ASP A 48 -15.97 1.39 9.61
N GLU A 49 -15.04 1.22 8.69
CA GLU A 49 -14.42 -0.09 8.45
C GLU A 49 -13.60 -0.55 9.65
N LEU A 50 -12.88 0.37 10.29
CA LEU A 50 -12.11 0.05 11.49
C LEU A 50 -13.04 -0.41 12.61
N GLN A 51 -14.12 0.32 12.84
CA GLN A 51 -15.07 -0.03 13.91
C GLN A 51 -15.72 -1.37 13.64
N ALA A 52 -16.11 -1.65 12.39
CA ALA A 52 -16.69 -2.94 12.03
C ALA A 52 -15.70 -4.08 12.28
N ALA A 53 -14.42 -3.88 11.97
CA ALA A 53 -13.40 -4.90 12.22
C ALA A 53 -13.18 -5.13 13.72
N VAL A 54 -13.19 -4.06 14.51
CA VAL A 54 -13.08 -4.17 15.97
C VAL A 54 -14.24 -4.97 16.54
N LEU A 55 -15.47 -4.68 16.11
CA LEU A 55 -16.66 -5.41 16.57
C LEU A 55 -16.61 -6.88 16.17
N ALA A 56 -16.06 -7.19 15.00
CA ALA A 56 -15.93 -8.57 14.52
C ALA A 56 -14.74 -9.30 15.14
N GLY A 57 -13.86 -8.62 15.85
CA GLY A 57 -12.66 -9.21 16.43
C GLY A 57 -11.52 -9.40 15.43
N ASP A 58 -11.61 -8.77 14.26
CA ASP A 58 -10.65 -8.95 13.17
C ASP A 58 -9.70 -7.78 12.98
N ALA A 59 -9.75 -6.76 13.85
CA ALA A 59 -8.95 -5.55 13.64
C ALA A 59 -7.45 -5.78 13.81
N GLY A 60 -7.04 -6.83 14.52
CA GLY A 60 -5.64 -7.08 14.82
C GLY A 60 -5.14 -6.19 15.95
N GLU A 61 -3.81 -6.17 16.12
CA GLU A 61 -3.18 -5.33 17.14
C GLU A 61 -2.84 -3.97 16.55
N ASN A 62 -3.12 -2.91 17.29
CA ASN A 62 -2.78 -1.54 16.91
C ASN A 62 -3.23 -1.16 15.49
N PRO A 63 -4.53 -1.36 15.16
CA PRO A 63 -5.00 -0.95 13.83
C PRO A 63 -4.99 0.58 13.72
N ILE A 64 -4.79 1.09 12.50
CA ILE A 64 -4.83 2.53 12.23
C ILE A 64 -5.65 2.81 10.98
N LEU A 65 -6.01 4.08 10.84
CA LEU A 65 -6.60 4.57 9.59
C LEU A 65 -5.48 4.97 8.63
N VAL A 66 -5.76 4.84 7.34
CA VAL A 66 -4.80 5.29 6.31
C VAL A 66 -4.58 6.80 6.43
N ASN A 67 -3.37 7.24 6.18
CA ASN A 67 -3.02 8.65 6.17
C ASN A 67 -2.22 8.99 4.92
N GLY A 68 -1.92 10.28 4.73
CA GLY A 68 -1.21 10.74 3.54
C GLY A 68 0.16 10.10 3.37
N ALA A 69 0.89 9.89 4.45
CA ALA A 69 2.21 9.27 4.38
C ALA A 69 2.12 7.82 3.91
N ILE A 70 1.14 7.06 4.41
CA ILE A 70 0.92 5.68 3.98
C ILE A 70 0.53 5.65 2.51
N GLN A 71 -0.38 6.53 2.10
CA GLN A 71 -0.80 6.60 0.69
C GLN A 71 0.37 6.95 -0.23
N ALA A 72 1.18 7.93 0.15
CA ALA A 72 2.36 8.31 -0.64
C ALA A 72 3.36 7.16 -0.74
N GLY A 73 3.57 6.44 0.35
CA GLY A 73 4.44 5.26 0.34
C GLY A 73 3.93 4.18 -0.61
N ILE A 74 2.63 3.92 -0.59
CA ILE A 74 2.02 2.94 -1.51
C ILE A 74 2.22 3.38 -2.96
N LEU A 75 2.02 4.68 -3.25
CA LEU A 75 2.19 5.20 -4.61
C LEU A 75 3.63 5.07 -5.10
N LEU A 76 4.62 5.27 -4.23
CA LEU A 76 6.03 5.09 -4.60
C LEU A 76 6.31 3.62 -4.92
N ILE A 77 5.78 2.70 -4.13
CA ILE A 77 5.94 1.26 -4.40
C ILE A 77 5.24 0.90 -5.71
N PHE A 78 4.02 1.39 -5.90
CA PHE A 78 3.28 1.17 -7.14
C PHE A 78 4.07 1.67 -8.35
N GLY A 79 4.64 2.87 -8.26
CA GLY A 79 5.43 3.45 -9.34
C GLY A 79 6.63 2.57 -9.70
N GLN A 80 7.32 2.02 -8.71
CA GLN A 80 8.43 1.14 -8.96
C GLN A 80 7.99 -0.16 -9.62
N LEU A 81 6.92 -0.77 -9.14
CA LEU A 81 6.39 -2.00 -9.73
C LEU A 81 5.95 -1.76 -11.17
N HIS A 82 5.23 -0.68 -11.41
CA HIS A 82 4.73 -0.37 -12.75
C HIS A 82 5.87 -0.04 -13.72
N SER A 83 6.85 0.74 -13.27
CA SER A 83 7.98 1.15 -14.11
C SER A 83 8.89 -0.02 -14.47
N HIS A 84 8.98 -1.01 -13.60
CA HIS A 84 9.85 -2.17 -13.79
C HIS A 84 9.06 -3.46 -13.98
N ARG A 85 7.86 -3.35 -14.56
CA ARG A 85 6.94 -4.49 -14.64
C ARG A 85 7.49 -5.68 -15.41
N GLU A 86 8.40 -5.45 -16.33
CA GLU A 86 9.05 -6.53 -17.08
C GLU A 86 10.05 -7.31 -16.24
N ASN A 87 10.50 -6.72 -15.14
CA ASN A 87 11.50 -7.31 -14.26
C ASN A 87 10.91 -7.79 -12.94
N VAL A 88 9.58 -7.71 -12.76
CA VAL A 88 8.94 -8.16 -11.53
C VAL A 88 8.63 -9.64 -11.66
N VAL A 89 9.65 -10.47 -11.46
CA VAL A 89 9.52 -11.93 -11.61
C VAL A 89 9.38 -12.61 -10.24
N VAL A 90 10.05 -12.09 -9.23
CA VAL A 90 10.12 -12.71 -7.91
C VAL A 90 9.43 -11.91 -6.82
N GLY A 91 8.75 -10.85 -7.18
CA GLY A 91 8.12 -9.96 -6.21
C GLY A 91 9.10 -9.04 -5.52
N VAL A 92 8.55 -8.11 -4.74
CA VAL A 92 9.32 -7.09 -4.03
C VAL A 92 9.32 -7.44 -2.55
N THR A 93 10.49 -7.44 -1.93
CA THR A 93 10.63 -7.65 -0.48
C THR A 93 10.74 -6.30 0.23
N ALA A 94 10.61 -6.31 1.55
CA ALA A 94 10.78 -5.10 2.36
C ALA A 94 12.17 -4.47 2.15
N ALA A 95 13.18 -5.29 1.90
CA ALA A 95 14.54 -4.81 1.67
C ALA A 95 14.69 -4.08 0.34
N GLU A 96 13.76 -4.30 -0.58
CA GLU A 96 13.78 -3.73 -1.92
C GLU A 96 12.85 -2.52 -2.06
N LEU A 97 12.23 -2.06 -0.98
CA LEU A 97 11.38 -0.88 -1.02
C LEU A 97 12.16 0.36 -1.45
N PRO A 98 11.56 1.25 -2.25
CA PRO A 98 12.17 2.54 -2.53
C PRO A 98 12.46 3.28 -1.21
N GLN A 99 13.57 3.98 -1.16
CA GLN A 99 13.98 4.68 0.06
C GLN A 99 12.93 5.69 0.51
N GLY A 100 12.30 6.41 -0.43
CA GLY A 100 11.24 7.35 -0.10
C GLY A 100 10.05 6.67 0.54
N ALA A 101 9.68 5.47 0.04
CA ALA A 101 8.58 4.71 0.63
C ALA A 101 8.91 4.30 2.07
N ARG A 102 10.13 3.83 2.33
CA ARG A 102 10.55 3.50 3.69
C ARG A 102 10.44 4.70 4.62
N SER A 103 10.90 5.85 4.18
CA SER A 103 10.87 7.07 4.98
C SER A 103 9.44 7.47 5.34
N LEU A 104 8.50 7.31 4.41
CA LEU A 104 7.09 7.64 4.62
C LEU A 104 6.38 6.62 5.51
N LEU A 105 6.71 5.35 5.37
CA LEU A 105 6.02 4.28 6.09
C LEU A 105 6.58 4.03 7.49
N ARG A 106 7.86 4.29 7.70
CA ARG A 106 8.55 3.96 8.97
C ARG A 106 7.85 4.51 10.21
N PRO A 107 7.37 5.78 10.25
CA PRO A 107 6.73 6.30 11.45
C PRO A 107 5.48 5.52 11.87
N ASN A 108 4.84 4.81 10.94
CA ASN A 108 3.62 4.05 11.22
C ASN A 108 3.88 2.55 11.39
N ARG A 109 5.14 2.13 11.30
CA ARG A 109 5.50 0.72 11.37
C ARG A 109 5.58 0.23 12.81
N ILE A 110 5.07 -0.98 13.04
CA ILE A 110 5.26 -1.67 14.32
C ILE A 110 6.44 -2.64 14.12
N ARG A 111 7.49 -2.45 14.89
CA ARG A 111 8.66 -3.32 14.78
C ARG A 111 8.36 -4.68 15.37
N PRO A 112 8.73 -5.78 14.69
CA PRO A 112 8.59 -7.11 15.28
C PRO A 112 9.37 -7.21 16.58
N GLY A 113 8.78 -7.86 17.58
CA GLY A 113 9.45 -8.11 18.85
C GLY A 113 9.51 -6.97 19.84
N VAL A 114 8.82 -5.88 19.56
CA VAL A 114 8.75 -4.73 20.48
C VAL A 114 7.45 -4.71 21.25
#